data_95685666f71f9ad048f3932d12010523
#
_entry.id   95685666f71f9ad048f3932d12010523
#
_cell.length_a   1.000
_cell.length_b   1.000
_cell.length_c   1.000
_cell.angle_alpha   90.00
_cell.angle_beta   90.00
_cell.angle_gamma   90.00
#
_symmetry.space_group_name_H-M   'P 1'
#
loop_
_entity.id
_entity.type
_entity.pdbx_description
1 polymer ?
#
loop_
_entity_poly.entity_id
_entity_poly.type
_entity_poly.pdbx_seq_one_letter_code
_entity_poly.pdbx_strand_id
1 'polypeptide(L)'
;MLLYYFIAILAALCWAIASLISADVTRKIGGLAFNRLRLFFVSIMLISYTFYLDTWETINQEFLITILLSGIIGIFLGDTLLFIALQKIGPRRNNVLFSLAAPFTVVLNIIFLNEIMSLINLIGCIIVFFGVVVAIAYGNSRDKNHRWEIVEGNIYLGITFGIGAALCQAVGLIMMKPILSMGADPIASASLRTAISFIFLAFTFFLNYEIFNQKTSLTLKIISQSIISGFLGMALGMSLLLIALQKADAGIVATLSSTSPIMILLLIWLLTKKIPTFGAWIGTILAIIGSGLIFIY
;
A
#
# COMPACT_ATOMS: atom_id res chain seq x y z
N MET A 1 18.85 8.08 16.46
CA MET A 1 17.70 7.16 16.53
C MET A 1 16.35 7.89 16.41
N LEU A 2 15.99 8.83 17.30
CA LEU A 2 14.69 9.53 17.25
C LEU A 2 14.35 10.16 15.88
N LEU A 3 15.34 10.74 15.18
CA LEU A 3 15.14 11.31 13.85
C LEU A 3 14.61 10.26 12.85
N TYR A 4 15.16 9.04 12.85
CA TYR A 4 14.76 7.99 11.92
C TYR A 4 13.39 7.43 12.24
N TYR A 5 12.99 7.36 13.50
CA TYR A 5 11.63 7.03 13.90
C TYR A 5 10.63 8.09 13.43
N PHE A 6 10.99 9.36 13.54
CA PHE A 6 10.18 10.44 12.99
C PHE A 6 10.04 10.36 11.46
N ILE A 7 11.11 10.01 10.75
CA ILE A 7 11.09 9.78 9.29
C ILE A 7 10.15 8.63 8.92
N ALA A 8 10.09 7.54 9.70
CA ALA A 8 9.14 6.44 9.48
C ALA A 8 7.68 6.89 9.67
N ILE A 9 7.41 7.75 10.65
CA ILE A 9 6.08 8.35 10.85
C ILE A 9 5.71 9.28 9.67
N LEU A 10 6.67 10.04 9.15
CA LEU A 10 6.44 10.86 7.95
C LEU A 10 6.13 10.01 6.73
N ALA A 11 6.75 8.84 6.56
CA ALA A 11 6.39 7.89 5.50
C ALA A 11 4.93 7.45 5.63
N ALA A 12 4.48 7.09 6.86
CA ALA A 12 3.09 6.75 7.13
C ALA A 12 2.11 7.89 6.79
N LEU A 13 2.49 9.13 7.11
CA LEU A 13 1.70 10.32 6.78
C LEU A 13 1.62 10.54 5.26
N CYS A 14 2.73 10.38 4.53
CA CYS A 14 2.76 10.45 3.08
C CYS A 14 1.79 9.43 2.45
N TRP A 15 1.78 8.20 2.94
CA TRP A 15 0.85 7.17 2.47
C TRP A 15 -0.60 7.48 2.81
N ALA A 16 -0.86 8.04 3.98
CA ALA A 16 -2.20 8.45 4.38
C ALA A 16 -2.75 9.57 3.47
N ILE A 17 -1.95 10.59 3.20
CA ILE A 17 -2.32 11.69 2.29
C ILE A 17 -2.51 11.16 0.86
N ALA A 18 -1.57 10.35 0.37
CA ALA A 18 -1.67 9.72 -0.95
C ALA A 18 -2.97 8.91 -1.10
N SER A 19 -3.36 8.16 -0.06
CA SER A 19 -4.59 7.36 -0.06
C SER A 19 -5.85 8.22 -0.16
N LEU A 20 -5.92 9.37 0.55
CA LEU A 20 -7.05 10.29 0.47
C LEU A 20 -7.17 10.93 -0.92
N ILE A 21 -6.05 11.36 -1.50
CA ILE A 21 -6.02 11.91 -2.87
C ILE A 21 -6.44 10.84 -3.88
N SER A 22 -5.90 9.61 -3.74
CA SER A 22 -6.23 8.48 -4.59
C SER A 22 -7.71 8.12 -4.54
N ALA A 23 -8.34 8.17 -3.35
CA ALA A 23 -9.77 7.89 -3.19
C ALA A 23 -10.66 8.84 -4.00
N ASP A 24 -10.31 10.12 -4.03
CA ASP A 24 -11.06 11.12 -4.82
C ASP A 24 -10.89 10.89 -6.34
N VAL A 25 -9.69 10.49 -6.78
CA VAL A 25 -9.40 10.28 -8.21
C VAL A 25 -9.96 8.95 -8.69
N THR A 26 -9.80 7.86 -7.93
CA THR A 26 -10.31 6.53 -8.31
C THR A 26 -11.82 6.51 -8.51
N ARG A 27 -12.57 7.30 -7.75
CA ARG A 27 -14.01 7.44 -7.94
C ARG A 27 -14.38 8.15 -9.23
N LYS A 28 -13.56 9.09 -9.68
CA LYS A 28 -13.82 9.86 -10.92
C LYS A 28 -13.48 9.07 -12.17
N ILE A 29 -12.30 8.47 -12.22
CA ILE A 29 -11.79 7.83 -13.44
C ILE A 29 -11.77 6.30 -13.37
N GLY A 30 -12.05 5.71 -12.19
CA GLY A 30 -11.92 4.28 -11.94
C GLY A 30 -10.57 3.90 -11.35
N GLY A 31 -10.53 2.82 -10.55
CA GLY A 31 -9.32 2.36 -9.86
C GLY A 31 -8.21 1.93 -10.82
N LEU A 32 -8.55 1.21 -11.89
CA LEU A 32 -7.60 0.76 -12.92
C LEU A 32 -7.02 1.91 -13.72
N ALA A 33 -7.86 2.83 -14.20
CA ALA A 33 -7.41 3.99 -14.95
C ALA A 33 -6.50 4.89 -14.09
N PHE A 34 -6.84 5.07 -12.82
CA PHE A 34 -5.99 5.79 -11.87
C PHE A 34 -4.63 5.09 -11.68
N ASN A 35 -4.62 3.77 -11.43
CA ASN A 35 -3.37 3.04 -11.22
C ASN A 35 -2.46 3.10 -12.44
N ARG A 36 -3.01 2.98 -13.65
CA ARG A 36 -2.27 3.13 -14.91
C ARG A 36 -1.62 4.50 -15.03
N LEU A 37 -2.38 5.58 -14.78
CA LEU A 37 -1.88 6.95 -14.84
C LEU A 37 -0.81 7.20 -13.77
N ARG A 38 -1.05 6.73 -12.54
CA ARG A 38 -0.11 6.84 -11.43
C ARG A 38 1.20 6.12 -11.72
N LEU A 39 1.15 4.84 -12.15
CA LEU A 39 2.34 4.06 -12.43
C LEU A 39 3.15 4.59 -13.61
N PHE A 40 2.51 5.21 -14.59
CA PHE A 40 3.24 5.91 -15.68
C PHE A 40 4.20 6.95 -15.10
N PHE A 41 3.69 7.88 -14.29
CA PHE A 41 4.53 8.94 -13.72
C PHE A 41 5.53 8.40 -12.68
N VAL A 42 5.12 7.45 -11.85
CA VAL A 42 6.02 6.83 -10.85
C VAL A 42 7.16 6.08 -11.53
N SER A 43 6.90 5.35 -12.61
CA SER A 43 7.95 4.65 -13.35
C SER A 43 8.98 5.62 -13.91
N ILE A 44 8.53 6.73 -14.50
CA ILE A 44 9.44 7.78 -15.00
C ILE A 44 10.30 8.34 -13.86
N MET A 45 9.66 8.69 -12.73
CA MET A 45 10.37 9.25 -11.57
C MET A 45 11.42 8.29 -11.02
N LEU A 46 11.05 7.01 -10.79
CA LEU A 46 11.96 6.03 -10.21
C LEU A 46 13.08 5.64 -11.17
N ILE A 47 12.79 5.45 -12.46
CA ILE A 47 13.81 5.17 -13.47
C ILE A 47 14.79 6.34 -13.55
N SER A 48 14.31 7.58 -13.67
CA SER A 48 15.17 8.77 -13.71
C SER A 48 16.04 8.89 -12.45
N TYR A 49 15.49 8.58 -11.29
CA TYR A 49 16.23 8.62 -10.03
C TYR A 49 17.27 7.49 -9.92
N THR A 50 16.97 6.30 -10.42
CA THR A 50 17.91 5.17 -10.48
C THR A 50 19.08 5.48 -11.42
N PHE A 51 18.83 6.12 -12.56
CA PHE A 51 19.88 6.61 -13.45
C PHE A 51 20.74 7.69 -12.79
N TYR A 52 20.13 8.60 -12.03
CA TYR A 52 20.87 9.65 -11.32
C TYR A 52 21.79 9.07 -10.24
N LEU A 53 21.36 8.01 -9.55
CA LEU A 53 22.15 7.34 -8.50
C LEU A 53 23.14 6.30 -9.04
N ASP A 54 23.02 5.93 -10.32
CA ASP A 54 23.83 4.89 -10.98
C ASP A 54 23.79 3.53 -10.27
N THR A 55 22.61 3.15 -9.79
CA THR A 55 22.44 1.91 -8.99
C THR A 55 22.01 0.69 -9.82
N TRP A 56 21.92 0.82 -11.16
CA TRP A 56 21.56 -0.28 -12.06
C TRP A 56 22.52 -1.48 -11.98
N GLU A 57 23.80 -1.24 -11.71
CA GLU A 57 24.82 -2.28 -11.61
C GLU A 57 24.56 -3.31 -10.51
N THR A 58 23.72 -2.95 -9.53
CA THR A 58 23.32 -3.87 -8.44
C THR A 58 22.31 -4.92 -8.88
N ILE A 59 21.72 -4.77 -10.06
CA ILE A 59 20.69 -5.68 -10.58
C ILE A 59 21.34 -6.74 -11.47
N ASN A 60 21.58 -7.89 -10.88
CA ASN A 60 22.08 -9.05 -11.61
C ASN A 60 20.99 -9.69 -12.48
N GLN A 61 21.38 -10.34 -13.59
CA GLN A 61 20.44 -11.04 -14.47
C GLN A 61 19.63 -12.12 -13.75
N GLU A 62 20.21 -12.81 -12.78
CA GLU A 62 19.54 -13.82 -11.97
C GLU A 62 18.36 -13.25 -11.15
N PHE A 63 18.43 -11.98 -10.76
CA PHE A 63 17.37 -11.30 -10.00
C PHE A 63 16.22 -10.85 -10.86
N LEU A 64 16.47 -10.62 -12.16
CA LEU A 64 15.56 -9.92 -13.06
C LEU A 64 14.17 -10.59 -13.12
N ILE A 65 14.12 -11.91 -13.32
CA ILE A 65 12.86 -12.65 -13.42
C ILE A 65 12.05 -12.50 -12.12
N THR A 66 12.69 -12.65 -10.97
CA THR A 66 12.00 -12.57 -9.67
C THR A 66 11.53 -11.14 -9.39
N ILE A 67 12.33 -10.11 -9.73
CA ILE A 67 11.95 -8.70 -9.62
C ILE A 67 10.71 -8.43 -10.49
N LEU A 68 10.73 -8.86 -11.76
CA LEU A 68 9.61 -8.66 -12.68
C LEU A 68 8.33 -9.38 -12.21
N LEU A 69 8.44 -10.66 -11.80
CA LEU A 69 7.31 -11.41 -11.26
C LEU A 69 6.75 -10.77 -9.98
N SER A 70 7.62 -10.31 -9.08
CA SER A 70 7.20 -9.59 -7.87
C SER A 70 6.50 -8.28 -8.20
N GLY A 71 6.89 -7.60 -9.29
CA GLY A 71 6.22 -6.43 -9.82
C GLY A 71 4.83 -6.76 -10.33
N ILE A 72 4.69 -7.82 -11.13
CA ILE A 72 3.41 -8.27 -11.68
C ILE A 72 2.45 -8.66 -10.54
N ILE A 73 2.89 -9.45 -9.57
CA ILE A 73 2.01 -9.90 -8.48
C ILE A 73 1.77 -8.76 -7.49
N GLY A 74 2.83 -8.15 -6.95
CA GLY A 74 2.75 -7.19 -5.85
C GLY A 74 2.20 -5.83 -6.27
N ILE A 75 2.56 -5.34 -7.48
CA ILE A 75 2.19 -3.99 -7.93
C ILE A 75 1.07 -4.05 -8.98
N PHE A 76 1.26 -4.78 -10.09
CA PHE A 76 0.20 -4.79 -11.12
C PHE A 76 -1.11 -5.37 -10.57
N LEU A 77 -1.10 -6.58 -10.02
CA LEU A 77 -2.29 -7.19 -9.42
C LEU A 77 -2.63 -6.53 -8.08
N GLY A 78 -1.66 -6.39 -7.19
CA GLY A 78 -1.85 -5.88 -5.83
C GLY A 78 -2.42 -4.46 -5.80
N ASP A 79 -1.77 -3.50 -6.48
CA ASP A 79 -2.25 -2.12 -6.52
C ASP A 79 -3.56 -1.98 -7.32
N THR A 80 -3.75 -2.80 -8.35
CA THR A 80 -5.01 -2.82 -9.10
C THR A 80 -6.17 -3.19 -8.16
N LEU A 81 -6.02 -4.28 -7.39
CA LEU A 81 -7.02 -4.69 -6.40
C LEU A 81 -7.17 -3.63 -5.30
N LEU A 82 -6.06 -3.04 -4.84
CA LEU A 82 -6.04 -1.99 -3.83
C LEU A 82 -6.87 -0.77 -4.25
N PHE A 83 -6.68 -0.29 -5.50
CA PHE A 83 -7.39 0.91 -5.97
C PHE A 83 -8.84 0.64 -6.36
N ILE A 84 -9.17 -0.58 -6.77
CA ILE A 84 -10.57 -1.00 -6.93
C ILE A 84 -11.25 -1.06 -5.56
N ALA A 85 -10.59 -1.64 -4.55
CA ALA A 85 -11.09 -1.66 -3.18
C ALA A 85 -11.25 -0.24 -2.63
N LEU A 86 -10.22 0.61 -2.80
CA LEU A 86 -10.23 2.01 -2.39
C LEU A 86 -11.43 2.78 -2.97
N GLN A 87 -11.71 2.59 -4.26
CA GLN A 87 -12.87 3.17 -4.92
C GLN A 87 -14.18 2.70 -4.28
N LYS A 88 -14.29 1.39 -4.00
CA LYS A 88 -15.55 0.79 -3.50
C LYS A 88 -15.83 1.07 -2.04
N ILE A 89 -14.83 0.96 -1.15
CA ILE A 89 -15.05 0.98 0.30
C ILE A 89 -14.42 2.18 1.03
N GLY A 90 -13.74 3.03 0.28
CA GLY A 90 -13.12 4.25 0.79
C GLY A 90 -11.76 4.03 1.48
N PRO A 91 -11.02 5.13 1.75
CA PRO A 91 -9.63 5.06 2.18
C PRO A 91 -9.44 4.43 3.57
N ARG A 92 -10.34 4.70 4.50
CA ARG A 92 -10.24 4.17 5.86
C ARG A 92 -10.31 2.64 5.90
N ARG A 93 -11.37 2.06 5.34
CA ARG A 93 -11.57 0.60 5.32
C ARG A 93 -10.47 -0.09 4.52
N ASN A 94 -10.10 0.50 3.37
CA ASN A 94 -9.07 -0.05 2.49
C ASN A 94 -7.70 -0.13 3.19
N ASN A 95 -7.27 0.92 3.89
CA ASN A 95 -5.99 0.91 4.59
C ASN A 95 -5.96 -0.03 5.79
N VAL A 96 -7.08 -0.18 6.51
CA VAL A 96 -7.19 -1.16 7.60
C VAL A 96 -7.14 -2.59 7.03
N LEU A 97 -7.81 -2.88 5.92
CA LEU A 97 -7.70 -4.20 5.25
C LEU A 97 -6.28 -4.48 4.78
N PHE A 98 -5.58 -3.46 4.30
CA PHE A 98 -4.20 -3.61 3.84
C PHE A 98 -3.23 -3.99 4.98
N SER A 99 -3.57 -3.72 6.25
CA SER A 99 -2.80 -4.20 7.42
C SER A 99 -2.73 -5.73 7.50
N LEU A 100 -3.63 -6.46 6.83
CA LEU A 100 -3.55 -7.92 6.71
C LEU A 100 -2.31 -8.40 5.92
N ALA A 101 -1.62 -7.50 5.22
CA ALA A 101 -0.35 -7.86 4.58
C ALA A 101 0.68 -8.36 5.59
N ALA A 102 0.71 -7.83 6.83
CA ALA A 102 1.62 -8.28 7.87
C ALA A 102 1.40 -9.76 8.26
N PRO A 103 0.22 -10.22 8.69
CA PRO A 103 -0.02 -11.63 8.97
C PRO A 103 0.14 -12.54 7.74
N PHE A 104 -0.23 -12.08 6.54
CA PHE A 104 0.02 -12.85 5.32
C PHE A 104 1.52 -13.04 5.07
N THR A 105 2.33 -12.00 5.30
CA THR A 105 3.79 -12.12 5.19
C THR A 105 4.35 -13.15 6.16
N VAL A 106 3.88 -13.17 7.41
CA VAL A 106 4.31 -14.19 8.40
C VAL A 106 3.96 -15.60 7.92
N VAL A 107 2.72 -15.83 7.50
CA VAL A 107 2.31 -17.16 7.01
C VAL A 107 3.13 -17.59 5.80
N LEU A 108 3.38 -16.69 4.86
CA LEU A 108 4.18 -16.99 3.67
C LEU A 108 5.67 -17.21 4.00
N ASN A 109 6.23 -16.49 4.99
CA ASN A 109 7.60 -16.72 5.47
C ASN A 109 7.76 -18.15 6.01
N ILE A 110 6.78 -18.65 6.76
CA ILE A 110 6.80 -20.03 7.26
C ILE A 110 6.78 -21.01 6.10
N ILE A 111 5.92 -20.80 5.11
CA ILE A 111 5.71 -21.74 4.00
C ILE A 111 6.89 -21.75 3.03
N PHE A 112 7.42 -20.60 2.66
CA PHE A 112 8.41 -20.45 1.58
C PHE A 112 9.85 -20.27 2.07
N LEU A 113 10.06 -19.69 3.25
CA LEU A 113 11.39 -19.43 3.80
C LEU A 113 11.72 -20.32 4.99
N ASN A 114 10.81 -21.26 5.37
CA ASN A 114 10.95 -22.15 6.52
C ASN A 114 11.29 -21.41 7.83
N GLU A 115 10.84 -20.16 7.98
CA GLU A 115 11.01 -19.40 9.21
C GLU A 115 10.10 -19.95 10.31
N ILE A 116 10.61 -20.03 11.54
CA ILE A 116 9.83 -20.51 12.69
C ILE A 116 9.00 -19.34 13.22
N MET A 117 7.69 -19.54 13.31
CA MET A 117 6.79 -18.57 13.91
C MET A 117 6.91 -18.57 15.44
N SER A 118 7.21 -17.41 16.01
CA SER A 118 7.15 -17.23 17.46
C SER A 118 5.70 -17.17 17.95
N LEU A 119 5.47 -17.49 19.23
CA LEU A 119 4.15 -17.32 19.85
C LEU A 119 3.67 -15.86 19.78
N ILE A 120 4.59 -14.91 19.88
CA ILE A 120 4.29 -13.47 19.81
C ILE A 120 3.81 -13.08 18.42
N ASN A 121 4.41 -13.61 17.36
CA ASN A 121 3.97 -13.38 15.98
C ASN A 121 2.56 -13.93 15.76
N LEU A 122 2.24 -15.12 16.30
CA LEU A 122 0.89 -15.68 16.25
C LEU A 122 -0.14 -14.76 16.94
N ILE A 123 0.17 -14.31 18.14
CA ILE A 123 -0.68 -13.36 18.89
C ILE A 123 -0.86 -12.08 18.08
N GLY A 124 0.23 -11.54 17.50
CA GLY A 124 0.20 -10.37 16.63
C GLY A 124 -0.74 -10.55 15.43
N CYS A 125 -0.67 -11.69 14.73
CA CYS A 125 -1.57 -12.02 13.61
C CYS A 125 -3.05 -12.04 14.04
N ILE A 126 -3.34 -12.66 15.19
CA ILE A 126 -4.71 -12.72 15.74
C ILE A 126 -5.22 -11.32 16.08
N ILE A 127 -4.39 -10.48 16.70
CA ILE A 127 -4.75 -9.10 17.05
C ILE A 127 -5.01 -8.26 15.81
N VAL A 128 -4.16 -8.38 14.75
CA VAL A 128 -4.41 -7.69 13.46
C VAL A 128 -5.75 -8.11 12.88
N PHE A 129 -6.03 -9.41 12.81
CA PHE A 129 -7.27 -9.92 12.25
C PHE A 129 -8.49 -9.37 12.98
N PHE A 130 -8.51 -9.44 14.32
CA PHE A 130 -9.61 -8.89 15.13
C PHE A 130 -9.71 -7.37 14.98
N GLY A 131 -8.59 -6.65 14.93
CA GLY A 131 -8.55 -5.20 14.69
C GLY A 131 -9.22 -4.82 13.37
N VAL A 132 -8.90 -5.55 12.30
CA VAL A 132 -9.52 -5.35 10.97
C VAL A 132 -11.03 -5.62 11.03
N VAL A 133 -11.46 -6.73 11.64
CA VAL A 133 -12.88 -7.07 11.78
C VAL A 133 -13.64 -5.97 12.54
N VAL A 134 -13.11 -5.52 13.68
CA VAL A 134 -13.71 -4.45 14.49
C VAL A 134 -13.78 -3.13 13.71
N ALA A 135 -12.71 -2.72 13.04
CA ALA A 135 -12.68 -1.47 12.27
C ALA A 135 -13.70 -1.46 11.12
N ILE A 136 -13.94 -2.61 10.49
CA ILE A 136 -14.89 -2.73 9.37
C ILE A 136 -16.32 -2.85 9.88
N ALA A 137 -16.58 -3.75 10.83
CA ALA A 137 -17.92 -4.03 11.33
C ALA A 137 -18.51 -2.87 12.14
N TYR A 138 -17.71 -2.27 13.03
CA TYR A 138 -18.17 -1.24 13.97
C TYR A 138 -17.67 0.16 13.62
N GLY A 139 -16.85 0.30 12.58
CA GLY A 139 -16.32 1.57 12.13
C GLY A 139 -17.25 2.39 11.24
N ASN A 140 -18.51 2.00 11.07
CA ASN A 140 -19.45 2.73 10.20
C ASN A 140 -19.79 4.10 10.79
N SER A 141 -19.45 5.17 10.06
CA SER A 141 -19.89 6.51 10.40
C SER A 141 -21.42 6.59 10.35
N ARG A 142 -22.03 7.30 11.33
CA ARG A 142 -23.47 7.66 11.29
C ARG A 142 -23.80 8.52 10.07
N ASP A 143 -22.82 9.24 9.52
CA ASP A 143 -22.94 10.06 8.34
C ASP A 143 -22.50 9.29 7.09
N LYS A 144 -23.43 8.51 6.54
CA LYS A 144 -23.24 7.73 5.29
C LYS A 144 -22.94 8.59 4.07
N ASN A 145 -23.13 9.91 4.14
CA ASN A 145 -23.02 10.82 3.00
C ASN A 145 -21.62 11.44 2.84
N HIS A 146 -20.66 11.14 3.74
CA HIS A 146 -19.33 11.71 3.59
C HIS A 146 -18.56 11.02 2.47
N ARG A 147 -17.99 11.82 1.53
CA ARG A 147 -17.32 11.34 0.30
C ARG A 147 -16.30 10.20 0.50
N TRP A 148 -15.62 10.14 1.64
CA TRP A 148 -14.62 9.09 1.93
C TRP A 148 -15.19 7.88 2.68
N GLU A 149 -16.44 7.92 3.12
CA GLU A 149 -17.14 6.81 3.80
C GLU A 149 -18.19 6.13 2.90
N ILE A 150 -18.47 6.71 1.72
CA ILE A 150 -19.44 6.16 0.77
C ILE A 150 -18.91 4.81 0.27
N VAL A 151 -19.79 3.81 0.28
CA VAL A 151 -19.56 2.50 -0.34
C VAL A 151 -20.19 2.50 -1.73
N GLU A 152 -19.38 2.22 -2.76
CA GLU A 152 -19.86 2.08 -4.13
C GLU A 152 -20.16 0.61 -4.45
N GLY A 153 -21.43 0.26 -4.52
CA GLY A 153 -21.90 -1.09 -4.83
C GLY A 153 -21.78 -2.07 -3.66
N ASN A 154 -21.36 -3.30 -3.94
CA ASN A 154 -21.29 -4.35 -2.94
C ASN A 154 -20.01 -4.21 -2.07
N ILE A 155 -20.20 -4.01 -0.76
CA ILE A 155 -19.12 -3.89 0.21
C ILE A 155 -18.24 -5.15 0.28
N TYR A 156 -18.83 -6.34 0.16
CA TYR A 156 -18.09 -7.61 0.20
C TYR A 156 -17.08 -7.74 -0.94
N LEU A 157 -17.43 -7.26 -2.15
CA LEU A 157 -16.47 -7.20 -3.25
C LEU A 157 -15.30 -6.26 -2.94
N GLY A 158 -15.57 -5.11 -2.33
CA GLY A 158 -14.52 -4.20 -1.90
C GLY A 158 -13.60 -4.82 -0.85
N ILE A 159 -14.16 -5.56 0.12
CA ILE A 159 -13.41 -6.29 1.14
C ILE A 159 -12.55 -7.39 0.51
N THR A 160 -13.13 -8.20 -0.40
CA THR A 160 -12.39 -9.27 -1.11
C THR A 160 -11.20 -8.70 -1.90
N PHE A 161 -11.39 -7.60 -2.61
CA PHE A 161 -10.31 -6.93 -3.33
C PHE A 161 -9.24 -6.37 -2.38
N GLY A 162 -9.63 -5.81 -1.23
CA GLY A 162 -8.70 -5.32 -0.22
C GLY A 162 -7.86 -6.44 0.41
N ILE A 163 -8.47 -7.59 0.70
CA ILE A 163 -7.76 -8.81 1.19
C ILE A 163 -6.82 -9.34 0.10
N GLY A 164 -7.29 -9.42 -1.16
CA GLY A 164 -6.45 -9.83 -2.29
C GLY A 164 -5.25 -8.90 -2.50
N ALA A 165 -5.44 -7.59 -2.35
CA ALA A 165 -4.35 -6.61 -2.41
C ALA A 165 -3.30 -6.84 -1.32
N ALA A 166 -3.74 -7.09 -0.09
CA ALA A 166 -2.85 -7.39 1.04
C ALA A 166 -2.06 -8.69 0.83
N LEU A 167 -2.70 -9.72 0.27
CA LEU A 167 -2.04 -10.98 -0.09
C LEU A 167 -1.00 -10.79 -1.20
N CYS A 168 -1.36 -10.09 -2.28
CA CYS A 168 -0.44 -9.79 -3.38
C CYS A 168 0.77 -8.98 -2.89
N GLN A 169 0.56 -8.02 -1.98
CA GLN A 169 1.64 -7.26 -1.35
C GLN A 169 2.58 -8.18 -0.56
N ALA A 170 2.04 -9.08 0.25
CA ALA A 170 2.83 -10.03 1.03
C ALA A 170 3.67 -10.95 0.12
N VAL A 171 3.07 -11.51 -0.94
CA VAL A 171 3.80 -12.33 -1.93
C VAL A 171 4.91 -11.52 -2.59
N GLY A 172 4.61 -10.29 -3.04
CA GLY A 172 5.60 -9.42 -3.66
C GLY A 172 6.78 -9.10 -2.74
N LEU A 173 6.54 -8.90 -1.44
CA LEU A 173 7.59 -8.64 -0.44
C LEU A 173 8.46 -9.88 -0.21
N ILE A 174 7.87 -11.06 -0.08
CA ILE A 174 8.60 -12.31 0.15
C ILE A 174 9.50 -12.64 -1.03
N MET A 175 9.03 -12.44 -2.26
CA MET A 175 9.85 -12.62 -3.45
C MET A 175 11.05 -11.67 -3.48
N MET A 176 10.92 -10.46 -2.95
CA MET A 176 12.00 -9.46 -2.92
C MET A 176 12.98 -9.66 -1.77
N LYS A 177 12.57 -10.28 -0.65
CA LYS A 177 13.40 -10.41 0.56
C LYS A 177 14.78 -11.01 0.28
N PRO A 178 14.94 -12.19 -0.39
CA PRO A 178 16.24 -12.76 -0.68
C PRO A 178 17.09 -11.90 -1.62
N ILE A 179 16.47 -11.26 -2.61
CA ILE A 179 17.16 -10.42 -3.60
C ILE A 179 17.78 -9.20 -2.95
N LEU A 180 17.02 -8.52 -2.09
CA LEU A 180 17.50 -7.36 -1.33
C LEU A 180 18.61 -7.76 -0.34
N SER A 181 18.53 -8.94 0.28
CA SER A 181 19.58 -9.44 1.16
C SER A 181 20.88 -9.79 0.42
N MET A 182 20.80 -10.11 -0.87
CA MET A 182 21.95 -10.34 -1.74
C MET A 182 22.57 -9.04 -2.30
N GLY A 183 22.05 -7.85 -1.92
CA GLY A 183 22.64 -6.56 -2.23
C GLY A 183 22.03 -5.82 -3.41
N ALA A 184 20.91 -6.28 -3.97
CA ALA A 184 20.18 -5.50 -4.98
C ALA A 184 19.69 -4.18 -4.40
N ASP A 185 19.87 -3.08 -5.13
CA ASP A 185 19.39 -1.77 -4.70
C ASP A 185 17.86 -1.74 -4.66
N PRO A 186 17.25 -1.30 -3.54
CA PRO A 186 15.78 -1.26 -3.40
C PRO A 186 15.09 -0.34 -4.41
N ILE A 187 15.73 0.77 -4.79
CA ILE A 187 15.13 1.76 -5.69
C ILE A 187 15.22 1.27 -7.14
N ALA A 188 16.37 0.71 -7.55
CA ALA A 188 16.51 0.07 -8.84
C ALA A 188 15.51 -1.10 -9.00
N SER A 189 15.36 -1.93 -7.97
CA SER A 189 14.37 -2.98 -7.93
C SER A 189 12.94 -2.44 -8.03
N ALA A 190 12.61 -1.37 -7.29
CA ALA A 190 11.30 -0.74 -7.34
C ALA A 190 11.00 -0.13 -8.72
N SER A 191 12.02 0.45 -9.38
CA SER A 191 11.85 1.03 -10.72
C SER A 191 11.50 -0.03 -11.78
N LEU A 192 12.15 -1.20 -11.76
CA LEU A 192 11.81 -2.33 -12.64
C LEU A 192 10.42 -2.90 -12.34
N ARG A 193 10.09 -3.05 -11.07
CA ARG A 193 8.77 -3.54 -10.63
C ARG A 193 7.65 -2.61 -11.07
N THR A 194 7.83 -1.30 -10.95
CA THR A 194 6.82 -0.31 -11.39
C THR A 194 6.73 -0.24 -12.91
N ALA A 195 7.86 -0.30 -13.61
CA ALA A 195 7.89 -0.28 -15.08
C ALA A 195 7.16 -1.47 -15.69
N ILE A 196 7.44 -2.70 -15.23
CA ILE A 196 6.74 -3.89 -15.74
C ILE A 196 5.25 -3.84 -15.41
N SER A 197 4.90 -3.35 -14.22
CA SER A 197 3.49 -3.21 -13.81
C SER A 197 2.76 -2.18 -14.65
N PHE A 198 3.42 -1.06 -15.02
CA PHE A 198 2.86 -0.09 -15.94
C PHE A 198 2.66 -0.70 -17.33
N ILE A 199 3.62 -1.47 -17.86
CA ILE A 199 3.50 -2.15 -19.15
C ILE A 199 2.27 -3.07 -19.17
N PHE A 200 2.10 -3.92 -18.15
CA PHE A 200 0.94 -4.80 -18.05
C PHE A 200 -0.38 -4.00 -17.96
N LEU A 201 -0.41 -2.90 -17.18
CA LEU A 201 -1.58 -2.02 -17.14
C LEU A 201 -1.83 -1.28 -18.45
N ALA A 202 -0.78 -0.91 -19.18
CA ALA A 202 -0.93 -0.28 -20.49
C ALA A 202 -1.56 -1.26 -21.49
N PHE A 203 -1.22 -2.56 -21.45
CA PHE A 203 -1.86 -3.57 -22.28
C PHE A 203 -3.36 -3.69 -22.01
N THR A 204 -3.83 -3.45 -20.79
CA THR A 204 -5.27 -3.46 -20.48
C THR A 204 -6.06 -2.38 -21.22
N PHE A 205 -5.39 -1.33 -21.74
CA PHE A 205 -6.03 -0.29 -22.53
C PHE A 205 -6.58 -0.82 -23.88
N PHE A 206 -5.93 -1.86 -24.41
CA PHE A 206 -6.36 -2.50 -25.65
C PHE A 206 -7.49 -3.53 -25.46
N LEU A 207 -7.84 -3.84 -24.20
CA LEU A 207 -8.93 -4.75 -23.89
C LEU A 207 -10.23 -3.94 -23.79
N ASN A 208 -11.18 -4.22 -24.70
CA ASN A 208 -12.48 -3.53 -24.79
C ASN A 208 -13.48 -3.92 -23.68
N TYR A 209 -13.04 -4.04 -22.43
CA TYR A 209 -13.94 -4.26 -21.30
C TYR A 209 -14.18 -2.95 -20.55
N GLU A 210 -15.41 -2.68 -20.16
CA GLU A 210 -15.81 -1.46 -19.44
C GLU A 210 -14.98 -1.19 -18.18
N ILE A 211 -14.54 -2.24 -17.48
CA ILE A 211 -13.73 -2.12 -16.26
C ILE A 211 -12.35 -1.47 -16.52
N PHE A 212 -11.82 -1.58 -17.75
CA PHE A 212 -10.54 -1.02 -18.16
C PHE A 212 -10.64 0.41 -18.70
N ASN A 213 -11.88 0.85 -19.00
CA ASN A 213 -12.12 2.17 -19.54
C ASN A 213 -12.18 3.22 -18.42
N GLN A 214 -11.67 4.41 -18.72
CA GLN A 214 -11.85 5.52 -17.79
C GLN A 214 -13.29 6.02 -17.81
N LYS A 215 -13.83 6.33 -16.64
CA LYS A 215 -15.22 6.77 -16.49
C LYS A 215 -15.47 8.21 -16.97
N THR A 216 -14.44 9.07 -16.89
CA THR A 216 -14.51 10.48 -17.26
C THR A 216 -13.22 10.93 -17.95
N SER A 217 -13.27 12.04 -18.71
CA SER A 217 -12.09 12.63 -19.35
C SER A 217 -11.01 13.05 -18.35
N LEU A 218 -9.74 12.91 -18.76
CA LEU A 218 -8.60 13.36 -17.97
C LEU A 218 -8.53 14.89 -17.96
N THR A 219 -8.73 15.47 -16.79
CA THR A 219 -8.50 16.90 -16.58
C THR A 219 -7.11 17.12 -15.97
N LEU A 220 -6.57 18.33 -16.13
CA LEU A 220 -5.29 18.70 -15.53
C LEU A 220 -5.27 18.45 -14.00
N LYS A 221 -6.41 18.67 -13.33
CA LYS A 221 -6.58 18.38 -11.90
C LYS A 221 -6.44 16.89 -11.59
N ILE A 222 -7.02 16.01 -12.39
CA ILE A 222 -6.91 14.55 -12.21
C ILE A 222 -5.46 14.11 -12.41
N ILE A 223 -4.81 14.62 -13.44
CA ILE A 223 -3.40 14.31 -13.74
C ILE A 223 -2.51 14.76 -12.58
N SER A 224 -2.63 16.02 -12.15
CA SER A 224 -1.81 16.53 -11.03
C SER A 224 -2.05 15.78 -9.72
N GLN A 225 -3.29 15.43 -9.40
CA GLN A 225 -3.61 14.62 -8.23
C GLN A 225 -2.99 13.21 -8.32
N SER A 226 -2.97 12.60 -9.50
CA SER A 226 -2.35 11.30 -9.72
C SER A 226 -0.82 11.35 -9.58
N ILE A 227 -0.19 12.41 -10.10
CA ILE A 227 1.25 12.66 -9.95
C ILE A 227 1.60 12.85 -8.47
N ILE A 228 0.88 13.72 -7.76
CA ILE A 228 1.10 14.00 -6.33
C ILE A 228 0.92 12.74 -5.50
N SER A 229 -0.15 11.98 -5.74
CA SER A 229 -0.38 10.72 -5.04
C SER A 229 0.71 9.68 -5.31
N GLY A 230 1.18 9.56 -6.55
CA GLY A 230 2.28 8.68 -6.92
C GLY A 230 3.60 9.10 -6.25
N PHE A 231 3.91 10.40 -6.31
CA PHE A 231 5.09 10.95 -5.66
C PHE A 231 5.07 10.73 -4.15
N LEU A 232 3.99 11.10 -3.46
CA LEU A 232 3.87 10.91 -2.01
C LEU A 232 3.87 9.43 -1.61
N GLY A 233 3.13 8.59 -2.34
CA GLY A 233 2.97 7.18 -1.97
C GLY A 233 4.21 6.33 -2.26
N MET A 234 4.83 6.49 -3.41
CA MET A 234 5.93 5.62 -3.83
C MET A 234 7.29 6.34 -3.82
N ALA A 235 7.42 7.48 -4.47
CA ALA A 235 8.73 8.14 -4.53
C ALA A 235 9.18 8.64 -3.16
N LEU A 236 8.40 9.48 -2.50
CA LEU A 236 8.77 10.07 -1.21
C LEU A 236 8.56 9.09 -0.04
N GLY A 237 7.36 8.50 0.08
CA GLY A 237 7.02 7.64 1.22
C GLY A 237 7.91 6.41 1.32
N MET A 238 8.19 5.75 0.18
CA MET A 238 9.11 4.61 0.15
C MET A 238 10.55 5.02 0.44
N SER A 239 11.02 6.15 -0.11
CA SER A 239 12.38 6.66 0.16
C SER A 239 12.57 7.00 1.64
N LEU A 240 11.60 7.66 2.27
CA LEU A 240 11.63 7.95 3.71
C LEU A 240 11.68 6.65 4.54
N LEU A 241 10.90 5.64 4.16
CA LEU A 241 10.95 4.33 4.82
C LEU A 241 12.34 3.70 4.73
N LEU A 242 12.92 3.67 3.52
CA LEU A 242 14.26 3.09 3.29
C LEU A 242 15.35 3.84 4.07
N ILE A 243 15.32 5.17 4.12
CA ILE A 243 16.24 6.00 4.92
C ILE A 243 16.11 5.65 6.41
N ALA A 244 14.88 5.47 6.90
CA ALA A 244 14.68 5.07 8.29
C ALA A 244 15.25 3.67 8.56
N LEU A 245 15.02 2.70 7.66
CA LEU A 245 15.50 1.31 7.77
C LEU A 245 17.03 1.19 7.75
N GLN A 246 17.73 2.09 7.09
CA GLN A 246 19.21 2.06 7.03
C GLN A 246 19.89 2.32 8.38
N LYS A 247 19.24 3.04 9.29
CA LYS A 247 19.88 3.59 10.50
C LYS A 247 19.13 3.27 11.80
N ALA A 248 17.94 2.65 11.72
CA ALA A 248 17.12 2.32 12.87
C ALA A 248 16.67 0.86 12.81
N ASP A 249 16.20 0.34 13.92
CA ASP A 249 15.68 -1.03 14.04
C ASP A 249 14.52 -1.27 13.07
N ALA A 250 14.64 -2.32 12.25
CA ALA A 250 13.69 -2.62 11.18
C ALA A 250 12.27 -2.89 11.72
N GLY A 251 12.16 -3.57 12.85
CA GLY A 251 10.87 -3.88 13.46
C GLY A 251 10.15 -2.62 13.94
N ILE A 252 10.89 -1.71 14.60
CA ILE A 252 10.32 -0.43 15.06
C ILE A 252 9.92 0.45 13.88
N VAL A 253 10.78 0.54 12.84
CA VAL A 253 10.50 1.33 11.63
C VAL A 253 9.27 0.78 10.90
N ALA A 254 9.16 -0.55 10.73
CA ALA A 254 8.01 -1.19 10.11
C ALA A 254 6.72 -0.94 10.92
N THR A 255 6.78 -1.03 12.25
CA THR A 255 5.65 -0.72 13.14
C THR A 255 5.20 0.74 13.00
N LEU A 256 6.15 1.68 13.03
CA LEU A 256 5.83 3.11 12.90
C LEU A 256 5.27 3.45 11.53
N SER A 257 5.79 2.86 10.47
CA SER A 257 5.27 3.07 9.12
C SER A 257 3.88 2.45 8.92
N SER A 258 3.55 1.38 9.65
CA SER A 258 2.21 0.77 9.64
C SER A 258 1.13 1.60 10.37
N THR A 259 1.49 2.75 10.95
CA THR A 259 0.51 3.68 11.58
C THR A 259 -0.31 4.49 10.56
N SER A 260 -0.09 4.32 9.25
CA SER A 260 -0.86 4.99 8.19
C SER A 260 -2.40 4.95 8.39
N PRO A 261 -3.04 3.85 8.83
CA PRO A 261 -4.48 3.84 9.10
C PRO A 261 -4.94 4.82 10.21
N ILE A 262 -4.12 5.03 11.27
CA ILE A 262 -4.40 6.06 12.27
C ILE A 262 -4.26 7.46 11.66
N MET A 263 -3.22 7.69 10.86
CA MET A 263 -3.02 8.98 10.18
C MET A 263 -4.22 9.32 9.28
N ILE A 264 -4.79 8.34 8.60
CA ILE A 264 -6.02 8.53 7.80
C ILE A 264 -7.20 8.95 8.69
N LEU A 265 -7.40 8.31 9.83
CA LEU A 265 -8.47 8.68 10.75
C LEU A 265 -8.32 10.12 11.25
N LEU A 266 -7.10 10.51 11.63
CA LEU A 266 -6.78 11.87 12.04
C LEU A 266 -7.01 12.88 10.91
N LEU A 267 -6.54 12.58 9.70
CA LEU A 267 -6.73 13.45 8.54
C LEU A 267 -8.22 13.59 8.18
N ILE A 268 -8.98 12.50 8.18
CA ILE A 268 -10.43 12.56 7.96
C ILE A 268 -11.08 13.44 9.03
N TRP A 269 -10.75 13.24 10.30
CA TRP A 269 -11.29 14.06 11.39
C TRP A 269 -10.95 15.55 11.20
N LEU A 270 -9.69 15.89 10.95
CA LEU A 270 -9.25 17.28 10.74
C LEU A 270 -9.95 17.95 9.56
N LEU A 271 -10.09 17.22 8.43
CA LEU A 271 -10.67 17.75 7.21
C LEU A 271 -12.20 17.83 7.25
N THR A 272 -12.86 16.92 7.98
CA THR A 272 -14.32 16.83 8.04
C THR A 272 -14.90 17.45 9.28
N LYS A 273 -14.06 17.68 10.31
CA LYS A 273 -14.44 18.07 11.67
C LYS A 273 -15.43 17.09 12.34
N LYS A 274 -15.57 15.88 11.80
CA LYS A 274 -16.43 14.82 12.34
C LYS A 274 -15.56 13.75 12.97
N ILE A 275 -15.80 13.45 14.24
CA ILE A 275 -15.04 12.42 14.99
C ILE A 275 -15.39 11.04 14.41
N PRO A 276 -14.38 10.23 13.98
CA PRO A 276 -14.59 8.85 13.61
C PRO A 276 -15.23 8.04 14.72
N THR A 277 -15.95 6.99 14.38
CA THR A 277 -16.61 6.13 15.37
C THR A 277 -15.61 5.43 16.28
N PHE A 278 -16.03 5.11 17.49
CA PHE A 278 -15.21 4.41 18.47
C PHE A 278 -14.68 3.07 17.95
N GLY A 279 -15.51 2.33 17.20
CA GLY A 279 -15.10 1.08 16.56
C GLY A 279 -13.99 1.27 15.52
N ALA A 280 -13.99 2.40 14.76
CA ALA A 280 -12.91 2.70 13.83
C ALA A 280 -11.57 2.92 14.57
N TRP A 281 -11.60 3.64 15.70
CA TRP A 281 -10.39 3.87 16.51
C TRP A 281 -9.88 2.57 17.13
N ILE A 282 -10.72 1.82 17.83
CA ILE A 282 -10.30 0.58 18.49
C ILE A 282 -9.73 -0.40 17.45
N GLY A 283 -10.47 -0.66 16.38
CA GLY A 283 -10.02 -1.62 15.37
C GLY A 283 -8.69 -1.22 14.72
N THR A 284 -8.51 0.07 14.45
CA THR A 284 -7.26 0.57 13.86
C THR A 284 -6.09 0.47 14.86
N ILE A 285 -6.30 0.82 16.12
CA ILE A 285 -5.28 0.69 17.18
C ILE A 285 -4.89 -0.78 17.36
N LEU A 286 -5.85 -1.70 17.42
CA LEU A 286 -5.57 -3.13 17.51
C LEU A 286 -4.76 -3.62 16.31
N ALA A 287 -5.13 -3.24 15.09
CA ALA A 287 -4.40 -3.63 13.88
C ALA A 287 -2.92 -3.17 13.94
N ILE A 288 -2.65 -1.97 14.45
CA ILE A 288 -1.30 -1.43 14.59
C ILE A 288 -0.52 -2.13 15.71
N ILE A 289 -1.15 -2.35 16.87
CA ILE A 289 -0.51 -3.11 17.96
C ILE A 289 -0.14 -4.52 17.48
N GLY A 290 -1.06 -5.19 16.80
CA GLY A 290 -0.80 -6.52 16.26
C GLY A 290 0.33 -6.52 15.22
N SER A 291 0.36 -5.56 14.29
CA SER A 291 1.46 -5.40 13.34
C SER A 291 2.79 -5.11 14.06
N GLY A 292 2.76 -4.30 15.11
CA GLY A 292 3.93 -4.05 15.95
C GLY A 292 4.51 -5.31 16.58
N LEU A 293 3.64 -6.16 17.14
CA LEU A 293 4.07 -7.45 17.71
C LEU A 293 4.70 -8.38 16.65
N ILE A 294 4.19 -8.36 15.41
CA ILE A 294 4.75 -9.16 14.30
C ILE A 294 6.16 -8.66 13.92
N PHE A 295 6.39 -7.37 13.90
CA PHE A 295 7.64 -6.80 13.38
C PHE A 295 8.74 -6.65 14.43
N ILE A 296 8.41 -6.58 15.73
CA ILE A 296 9.39 -6.38 16.80
C ILE A 296 9.98 -7.72 17.27
N TYR A 297 9.26 -8.81 17.14
CA TYR A 297 9.64 -10.14 17.61
C TYR A 297 9.62 -11.17 16.47
#